data_4b572d8b51bf2ef3f37307428a89c132
#
_entry.id   4b572d8b51bf2ef3f37307428a89c132
#
_cell.length_a   1.000
_cell.length_b   1.000
_cell.length_c   1.000
_cell.angle_alpha   90.00
_cell.angle_beta   90.00
_cell.angle_gamma   90.00
#
_symmetry.space_group_name_H-M   'P 1'
#
loop_
_entity.id
_entity.type
_entity.pdbx_description
1 polymer ?
#
loop_
_entity_poly.entity_id
_entity_poly.type
_entity_poly.pdbx_seq_one_letter_code
_entity_poly.pdbx_strand_id
1 'polypeptide(L)'
;HERLLFPKYKTNKNQFKNKSWQHIFDFINLALNSSTCKFGIVAGKFTSLETLLVAKTFLNLKGSSFFFHEDNQLNDTFNINIPFNYKFNTTLQLLNTINCCFLIGADIKKEASILNIRLRKNVTSGQLSLYTVGASIKLDYKSFSLGTNLNTFIEILEGRHSSIKVLQKKTKPIFIFGSKNLKLNIQK
;
A
#
# COMPACT_ATOMS: atom_id res chain seq x y z
N HIS A 1 9.29 -22.07 -6.82
CA HIS A 1 9.47 -21.39 -5.54
C HIS A 1 8.91 -22.28 -4.44
N GLU A 2 9.79 -22.83 -3.60
CA GLU A 2 9.40 -23.62 -2.43
C GLU A 2 8.86 -22.68 -1.36
N ARG A 3 7.61 -22.86 -0.96
CA ARG A 3 7.03 -22.18 0.21
C ARG A 3 7.34 -22.96 1.47
N LEU A 4 7.59 -22.26 2.57
CA LEU A 4 7.69 -22.89 3.89
C LEU A 4 6.30 -23.37 4.33
N LEU A 5 6.11 -24.68 4.37
CA LEU A 5 4.84 -25.30 4.79
C LEU A 5 4.78 -25.56 6.29
N PHE A 6 5.92 -25.72 6.93
CA PHE A 6 6.03 -26.03 8.35
C PHE A 6 7.03 -25.08 9.02
N PRO A 7 6.85 -24.77 10.31
CA PRO A 7 7.83 -23.98 11.04
C PRO A 7 9.15 -24.74 11.18
N LYS A 8 10.24 -24.00 11.08
CA LYS A 8 11.60 -24.54 11.17
C LYS A 8 12.30 -24.01 12.40
N TYR A 9 12.90 -24.90 13.15
CA TYR A 9 13.73 -24.60 14.30
C TYR A 9 15.21 -24.83 13.95
N LYS A 10 16.06 -23.86 14.27
CA LYS A 10 17.50 -23.96 14.06
C LYS A 10 18.15 -24.66 15.27
N THR A 11 18.80 -25.77 15.05
CA THR A 11 19.52 -26.51 16.08
C THR A 11 20.93 -25.94 16.31
N ASN A 12 21.56 -26.28 17.43
CA ASN A 12 22.92 -25.84 17.75
C ASN A 12 23.97 -26.23 16.70
N LYS A 13 23.68 -27.22 15.84
CA LYS A 13 24.52 -27.63 14.70
C LYS A 13 24.23 -26.85 13.41
N ASN A 14 23.60 -25.68 13.49
CA ASN A 14 23.18 -24.85 12.33
C ASN A 14 22.26 -25.54 11.32
N GLN A 15 21.62 -26.64 11.68
CA GLN A 15 20.66 -27.35 10.83
C GLN A 15 19.23 -26.91 11.15
N PHE A 16 18.42 -26.72 10.10
CA PHE A 16 17.00 -26.44 10.27
C PHE A 16 16.20 -27.74 10.30
N LYS A 17 15.40 -27.94 11.34
CA LYS A 17 14.46 -29.07 11.46
C LYS A 17 13.03 -28.59 11.49
N ASN A 18 12.15 -29.30 10.81
CA ASN A 18 10.71 -29.05 10.88
C ASN A 18 10.19 -29.43 12.27
N LYS A 19 9.33 -28.60 12.85
CA LYS A 19 8.68 -28.83 14.14
C LYS A 19 7.17 -28.54 14.02
N SER A 20 6.39 -29.06 14.97
CA SER A 20 4.98 -28.68 15.09
C SER A 20 4.83 -27.26 15.62
N TRP A 21 3.72 -26.62 15.27
CA TRP A 21 3.37 -25.29 15.81
C TRP A 21 3.34 -25.26 17.33
N GLN A 22 2.79 -26.29 17.98
CA GLN A 22 2.73 -26.39 19.42
C GLN A 22 4.13 -26.27 20.05
N HIS A 23 5.08 -27.05 19.53
CA HIS A 23 6.46 -27.02 20.03
C HIS A 23 7.12 -25.64 19.88
N ILE A 24 6.84 -24.94 18.78
CA ILE A 24 7.37 -23.59 18.57
C ILE A 24 6.73 -22.58 19.53
N PHE A 25 5.42 -22.69 19.79
CA PHE A 25 4.74 -21.82 20.75
C PHE A 25 5.25 -22.04 22.18
N ASP A 26 5.47 -23.27 22.58
CA ASP A 26 6.06 -23.60 23.88
C ASP A 26 7.46 -22.99 24.02
N PHE A 27 8.28 -23.11 22.98
CA PHE A 27 9.62 -22.51 22.93
C PHE A 27 9.57 -20.98 23.04
N ILE A 28 8.71 -20.33 22.26
CA ILE A 28 8.54 -18.87 22.27
C ILE A 28 8.06 -18.42 23.67
N ASN A 29 7.10 -19.14 24.24
CA ASN A 29 6.56 -18.79 25.56
C ASN A 29 7.62 -18.87 26.66
N LEU A 30 8.47 -19.89 26.62
CA LEU A 30 9.62 -20.01 27.53
C LEU A 30 10.58 -18.83 27.36
N ALA A 31 10.90 -18.46 26.14
CA ALA A 31 11.79 -17.32 25.84
C ALA A 31 11.21 -15.99 26.33
N LEU A 32 9.89 -15.76 26.13
CA LEU A 32 9.22 -14.52 26.51
C LEU A 32 8.97 -14.39 28.02
N ASN A 33 8.94 -15.50 28.76
CA ASN A 33 8.79 -15.48 30.21
C ASN A 33 10.13 -15.25 30.95
N SER A 34 11.25 -15.23 30.23
CA SER A 34 12.52 -14.84 30.83
C SER A 34 12.50 -13.33 31.16
N SER A 35 12.81 -12.98 32.39
CA SER A 35 12.77 -11.60 32.92
C SER A 35 13.68 -10.59 32.18
N THR A 36 14.58 -11.06 31.34
CA THR A 36 15.53 -10.25 30.58
C THR A 36 15.14 -10.01 29.13
N CYS A 37 14.08 -10.66 28.64
CA CYS A 37 13.70 -10.61 27.24
C CYS A 37 12.89 -9.34 26.94
N LYS A 38 13.48 -8.41 26.19
CA LYS A 38 12.77 -7.30 25.55
C LYS A 38 12.36 -7.73 24.16
N PHE A 39 11.09 -7.61 23.82
CA PHE A 39 10.61 -7.98 22.50
C PHE A 39 9.67 -6.91 21.92
N GLY A 40 9.55 -6.90 20.62
CA GLY A 40 8.63 -6.06 19.89
C GLY A 40 7.99 -6.81 18.72
N ILE A 41 6.94 -6.25 18.17
CA ILE A 41 6.27 -6.80 16.99
C ILE A 41 6.41 -5.81 15.84
N VAL A 42 6.82 -6.32 14.68
CA VAL A 42 6.84 -5.60 13.42
C VAL A 42 5.77 -6.20 12.52
N ALA A 43 4.77 -5.42 12.16
CA ALA A 43 3.70 -5.83 11.27
C ALA A 43 3.90 -5.25 9.86
N GLY A 44 3.78 -6.09 8.84
CA GLY A 44 3.89 -5.67 7.45
C GLY A 44 2.62 -4.97 6.96
N LYS A 45 2.74 -4.26 5.86
CA LYS A 45 1.68 -3.44 5.24
C LYS A 45 0.36 -4.18 4.98
N PHE A 46 0.42 -5.45 4.62
CA PHE A 46 -0.75 -6.25 4.26
C PHE A 46 -1.25 -7.17 5.38
N THR A 47 -0.85 -6.89 6.63
CA THR A 47 -1.32 -7.64 7.79
C THR A 47 -2.81 -7.35 8.03
N SER A 48 -3.62 -8.39 8.27
CA SER A 48 -5.04 -8.23 8.53
C SER A 48 -5.29 -7.50 9.85
N LEU A 49 -6.44 -6.81 9.95
CA LEU A 49 -6.82 -6.05 11.15
C LEU A 49 -6.92 -6.97 12.38
N GLU A 50 -7.43 -8.18 12.21
CA GLU A 50 -7.56 -9.17 13.27
C GLU A 50 -6.19 -9.57 13.82
N THR A 51 -5.22 -9.79 12.93
CA THR A 51 -3.84 -10.09 13.32
C THR A 51 -3.19 -8.93 14.08
N LEU A 52 -3.43 -7.68 13.64
CA LEU A 52 -2.94 -6.49 14.33
C LEU A 52 -3.57 -6.36 15.74
N LEU A 53 -4.86 -6.63 15.86
CA LEU A 53 -5.55 -6.60 17.16
C LEU A 53 -4.97 -7.64 18.13
N VAL A 54 -4.81 -8.88 17.66
CA VAL A 54 -4.22 -9.97 18.47
C VAL A 54 -2.78 -9.62 18.87
N ALA A 55 -1.98 -9.11 17.94
CA ALA A 55 -0.61 -8.70 18.18
C ALA A 55 -0.52 -7.60 19.25
N LYS A 56 -1.38 -6.58 19.17
CA LYS A 56 -1.46 -5.49 20.15
C LYS A 56 -1.89 -6.00 21.53
N THR A 57 -2.91 -6.85 21.57
CA THR A 57 -3.38 -7.46 22.82
C THR A 57 -2.27 -8.29 23.47
N PHE A 58 -1.55 -9.07 22.68
CA PHE A 58 -0.43 -9.88 23.18
C PHE A 58 0.69 -9.01 23.77
N LEU A 59 1.07 -7.91 23.10
CA LEU A 59 2.07 -6.96 23.63
C LEU A 59 1.62 -6.36 24.96
N ASN A 60 0.35 -5.95 25.08
CA ASN A 60 -0.19 -5.38 26.30
C ASN A 60 -0.15 -6.39 27.46
N LEU A 61 -0.52 -7.65 27.20
CA LEU A 61 -0.47 -8.74 28.21
C LEU A 61 0.94 -9.02 28.71
N LYS A 62 1.94 -8.84 27.86
CA LYS A 62 3.36 -9.04 28.20
C LYS A 62 4.08 -7.77 28.66
N GLY A 63 3.36 -6.63 28.78
CA GLY A 63 3.94 -5.37 29.25
C GLY A 63 4.95 -4.73 28.28
N SER A 64 4.90 -5.06 26.98
CA SER A 64 5.79 -4.46 25.97
C SER A 64 5.04 -3.39 25.17
N SER A 65 5.69 -2.26 24.90
CA SER A 65 5.13 -1.15 24.11
C SER A 65 5.70 -1.09 22.68
N PHE A 66 6.61 -1.97 22.32
CA PHE A 66 7.28 -1.93 21.01
C PHE A 66 6.43 -2.58 19.93
N PHE A 67 5.56 -1.76 19.30
CA PHE A 67 4.78 -2.16 18.14
C PHE A 67 5.10 -1.25 16.96
N PHE A 68 5.55 -1.82 15.86
CA PHE A 68 5.82 -1.11 14.63
C PHE A 68 4.97 -1.68 13.49
N HIS A 69 4.30 -0.80 12.75
CA HIS A 69 3.60 -1.13 11.53
C HIS A 69 4.25 -0.38 10.36
N GLU A 70 4.44 -1.04 9.22
CA GLU A 70 5.16 -0.47 8.07
C GLU A 70 4.54 0.84 7.56
N ASP A 71 3.23 1.03 7.71
CA ASP A 71 2.53 2.26 7.29
C ASP A 71 2.58 3.40 8.33
N ASN A 72 3.10 3.17 9.55
CA ASN A 72 3.18 4.19 10.61
C ASN A 72 4.08 5.40 10.29
N GLN A 73 4.81 5.38 9.18
CA GLN A 73 5.66 6.52 8.76
C GLN A 73 4.85 7.73 8.24
N LEU A 74 3.51 7.64 8.19
CA LEU A 74 2.63 8.72 7.73
C LEU A 74 1.98 9.50 8.89
N ASN A 75 2.40 9.27 10.13
CA ASN A 75 1.60 9.58 11.32
C ASN A 75 1.39 11.07 11.64
N ASP A 76 2.22 11.99 11.15
CA ASP A 76 2.20 13.35 11.71
C ASP A 76 1.47 14.40 10.86
N THR A 77 1.04 14.05 9.63
CA THR A 77 0.52 15.04 8.69
C THR A 77 -0.94 14.88 8.29
N PHE A 78 -1.57 13.75 8.60
CA PHE A 78 -2.95 13.50 8.21
C PHE A 78 -3.92 13.67 9.38
N ASN A 79 -4.90 14.53 9.19
CA ASN A 79 -6.02 14.63 10.11
C ASN A 79 -6.88 13.37 10.02
N ILE A 80 -6.71 12.45 10.98
CA ILE A 80 -7.41 11.15 11.07
C ILE A 80 -8.92 11.32 11.25
N ASN A 81 -9.35 12.48 11.74
CA ASN A 81 -10.77 12.78 11.95
C ASN A 81 -11.55 12.99 10.64
N ILE A 82 -10.85 13.18 9.52
CA ILE A 82 -11.48 13.37 8.21
C ILE A 82 -11.36 12.07 7.41
N PRO A 83 -12.44 11.29 7.23
CA PRO A 83 -12.40 10.01 6.51
C PRO A 83 -11.90 10.13 5.06
N PHE A 84 -12.11 11.27 4.42
CA PHE A 84 -11.64 11.53 3.04
C PHE A 84 -10.12 11.55 2.89
N ASN A 85 -9.38 11.73 3.98
CA ASN A 85 -7.92 11.74 3.93
C ASN A 85 -7.29 10.34 3.82
N TYR A 86 -8.00 9.27 4.20
CA TYR A 86 -7.46 7.91 4.22
C TYR A 86 -8.35 6.86 3.55
N LYS A 87 -9.60 7.18 3.24
CA LYS A 87 -10.51 6.26 2.53
C LYS A 87 -10.54 6.59 1.04
N PHE A 88 -10.76 5.58 0.22
CA PHE A 88 -11.07 5.76 -1.18
C PHE A 88 -12.43 6.46 -1.32
N ASN A 89 -12.44 7.67 -1.89
CA ASN A 89 -13.57 8.59 -1.87
C ASN A 89 -14.68 8.23 -2.87
N THR A 90 -14.52 7.17 -3.64
CA THR A 90 -15.50 6.70 -4.62
C THR A 90 -15.75 5.21 -4.45
N THR A 91 -16.88 4.72 -4.98
CA THR A 91 -17.14 3.28 -4.98
C THR A 91 -16.51 2.62 -6.21
N LEU A 92 -16.20 1.34 -6.11
CA LEU A 92 -15.69 0.57 -7.25
C LEU A 92 -16.70 0.48 -8.41
N GLN A 93 -17.99 0.64 -8.13
CA GLN A 93 -19.04 0.66 -9.16
C GLN A 93 -18.99 1.94 -10.00
N LEU A 94 -18.74 3.10 -9.36
CA LEU A 94 -18.64 4.39 -10.04
C LEU A 94 -17.44 4.46 -11.00
N LEU A 95 -16.44 3.60 -10.84
CA LEU A 95 -15.33 3.50 -11.80
C LEU A 95 -15.79 3.13 -13.22
N ASN A 96 -16.95 2.50 -13.37
CA ASN A 96 -17.51 2.19 -14.68
C ASN A 96 -18.12 3.42 -15.39
N THR A 97 -18.32 4.51 -14.67
CA THR A 97 -18.91 5.75 -15.22
C THR A 97 -17.89 6.83 -15.53
N ILE A 98 -16.64 6.64 -15.13
CA ILE A 98 -15.56 7.60 -15.37
C ILE A 98 -15.04 7.48 -16.80
N ASN A 99 -14.61 8.61 -17.37
CA ASN A 99 -14.01 8.65 -18.71
C ASN A 99 -12.54 9.06 -18.71
N CYS A 100 -12.01 9.44 -17.57
CA CYS A 100 -10.63 9.86 -17.41
C CYS A 100 -10.09 9.47 -16.04
N CYS A 101 -8.88 8.89 -15.99
CA CYS A 101 -8.20 8.54 -14.74
C CYS A 101 -6.75 9.02 -14.78
N PHE A 102 -6.34 9.70 -13.71
CA PHE A 102 -4.95 10.13 -13.48
C PHE A 102 -4.33 9.29 -12.37
N LEU A 103 -3.23 8.62 -12.69
CA LEU A 103 -2.38 7.93 -11.72
C LEU A 103 -1.18 8.81 -11.42
N ILE A 104 -1.06 9.27 -10.18
CA ILE A 104 0.00 10.18 -9.75
C ILE A 104 0.89 9.42 -8.78
N GLY A 105 2.03 8.93 -9.27
CA GLY A 105 3.00 8.15 -8.51
C GLY A 105 2.46 6.87 -7.86
N ALA A 106 1.36 6.32 -8.37
CA ALA A 106 0.71 5.12 -7.87
C ALA A 106 1.04 3.91 -8.74
N ASP A 107 1.69 2.88 -8.20
CA ASP A 107 1.84 1.59 -8.87
C ASP A 107 0.62 0.70 -8.57
N ILE A 108 -0.49 0.97 -9.27
CA ILE A 108 -1.76 0.25 -9.03
C ILE A 108 -1.68 -1.26 -9.28
N LYS A 109 -0.70 -1.73 -10.06
CA LYS A 109 -0.48 -3.16 -10.31
C LYS A 109 -0.03 -3.86 -9.03
N LYS A 110 0.74 -3.18 -8.18
CA LYS A 110 1.26 -3.71 -6.91
C LYS A 110 0.44 -3.26 -5.71
N GLU A 111 -0.01 -1.99 -5.71
CA GLU A 111 -0.67 -1.38 -4.55
C GLU A 111 -2.16 -1.69 -4.48
N ALA A 112 -2.84 -1.82 -5.64
CA ALA A 112 -4.29 -1.99 -5.72
C ALA A 112 -4.70 -2.86 -6.92
N SER A 113 -4.39 -4.16 -6.89
CA SER A 113 -4.60 -5.10 -8.00
C SER A 113 -6.06 -5.19 -8.46
N ILE A 114 -7.03 -5.15 -7.55
CA ILE A 114 -8.46 -5.19 -7.89
C ILE A 114 -8.87 -3.92 -8.64
N LEU A 115 -8.40 -2.76 -8.20
CA LEU A 115 -8.61 -1.49 -8.89
C LEU A 115 -7.98 -1.52 -10.29
N ASN A 116 -6.76 -2.06 -10.40
CA ASN A 116 -6.07 -2.23 -11.67
C ASN A 116 -6.87 -3.07 -12.68
N ILE A 117 -7.46 -4.18 -12.24
CA ILE A 117 -8.30 -5.04 -13.10
C ILE A 117 -9.51 -4.25 -13.65
N ARG A 118 -10.17 -3.46 -12.81
CA ARG A 118 -11.32 -2.64 -13.23
C ARG A 118 -10.92 -1.54 -14.20
N LEU A 119 -9.83 -0.82 -13.92
CA LEU A 119 -9.32 0.20 -14.84
C LEU A 119 -8.91 -0.43 -16.18
N ARG A 120 -8.22 -1.58 -16.16
CA ARG A 120 -7.88 -2.31 -17.38
C ARG A 120 -9.12 -2.62 -18.21
N LYS A 121 -10.19 -3.16 -17.60
CA LYS A 121 -11.45 -3.46 -18.29
C LYS A 121 -12.00 -2.22 -19.00
N ASN A 122 -12.05 -1.08 -18.30
CA ASN A 122 -12.61 0.15 -18.84
C ASN A 122 -11.72 0.80 -19.91
N VAL A 123 -10.41 0.66 -19.81
CA VAL A 123 -9.47 1.13 -20.84
C VAL A 123 -9.56 0.26 -22.09
N THR A 124 -9.62 -1.07 -21.94
CA THR A 124 -9.71 -2.00 -23.09
C THR A 124 -11.05 -1.90 -23.82
N SER A 125 -12.13 -1.56 -23.12
CA SER A 125 -13.43 -1.25 -23.74
C SER A 125 -13.48 0.14 -24.43
N GLY A 126 -12.44 0.95 -24.31
CA GLY A 126 -12.40 2.30 -24.89
C GLY A 126 -13.18 3.39 -24.11
N GLN A 127 -13.79 3.03 -22.97
CA GLN A 127 -14.57 3.96 -22.16
C GLN A 127 -13.71 4.92 -21.34
N LEU A 128 -12.48 4.50 -20.94
CA LEU A 128 -11.59 5.22 -20.04
C LEU A 128 -10.27 5.57 -20.72
N SER A 129 -9.87 6.84 -20.61
CA SER A 129 -8.50 7.27 -20.93
C SER A 129 -7.67 7.32 -19.65
N LEU A 130 -6.55 6.60 -19.62
CA LEU A 130 -5.65 6.54 -18.46
C LEU A 130 -4.41 7.40 -18.69
N TYR A 131 -4.14 8.31 -17.77
CA TYR A 131 -2.98 9.18 -17.76
C TYR A 131 -2.10 8.88 -16.54
N THR A 132 -0.79 8.89 -16.74
CA THR A 132 0.17 8.62 -15.66
C THR A 132 1.13 9.78 -15.49
N VAL A 133 1.40 10.16 -14.24
CA VAL A 133 2.41 11.14 -13.85
C VAL A 133 3.31 10.50 -12.81
N GLY A 134 4.63 10.57 -13.00
CA GLY A 134 5.62 9.98 -12.11
C GLY A 134 6.41 8.85 -12.74
N ALA A 135 7.01 7.98 -11.93
CA ALA A 135 7.84 6.89 -12.44
C ALA A 135 7.08 6.02 -13.44
N SER A 136 7.76 5.59 -14.50
CA SER A 136 7.18 4.73 -15.53
C SER A 136 6.64 3.44 -14.92
N ILE A 137 5.33 3.21 -15.08
CA ILE A 137 4.65 2.00 -14.65
C ILE A 137 4.43 1.14 -15.90
N LYS A 138 4.94 -0.08 -15.89
CA LYS A 138 4.69 -1.03 -16.97
C LYS A 138 3.29 -1.64 -16.82
N LEU A 139 2.32 -1.02 -17.49
CA LEU A 139 0.95 -1.53 -17.60
C LEU A 139 0.79 -2.36 -18.88
N ASP A 140 -0.03 -3.40 -18.81
CA ASP A 140 -0.31 -4.30 -19.94
C ASP A 140 -1.47 -3.78 -20.83
N TYR A 141 -1.84 -2.51 -20.66
CA TYR A 141 -2.89 -1.82 -21.40
C TYR A 141 -2.52 -0.35 -21.64
N LYS A 142 -3.24 0.30 -22.56
CA LYS A 142 -2.91 1.64 -23.04
C LYS A 142 -2.96 2.68 -21.93
N SER A 143 -1.86 3.40 -21.74
CA SER A 143 -1.76 4.55 -20.84
C SER A 143 -0.95 5.66 -21.49
N PHE A 144 -1.27 6.90 -21.16
CA PHE A 144 -0.58 8.08 -21.65
C PHE A 144 0.29 8.66 -20.53
N SER A 145 1.61 8.59 -20.68
CA SER A 145 2.53 9.24 -19.76
C SER A 145 2.57 10.74 -20.05
N LEU A 146 2.30 11.56 -19.04
CA LEU A 146 2.34 13.02 -19.11
C LEU A 146 3.69 13.59 -18.65
N GLY A 147 4.44 12.81 -17.87
CA GLY A 147 5.76 13.17 -17.37
C GLY A 147 6.15 12.36 -16.14
N THR A 148 7.43 12.44 -15.78
CA THR A 148 8.01 11.65 -14.69
C THR A 148 8.15 12.45 -13.39
N ASN A 149 8.02 13.77 -13.44
CA ASN A 149 8.23 14.65 -12.29
C ASN A 149 6.89 15.15 -11.72
N LEU A 150 6.86 15.40 -10.42
CA LEU A 150 5.72 16.01 -9.74
C LEU A 150 5.41 17.44 -10.27
N ASN A 151 6.44 18.16 -10.73
CA ASN A 151 6.26 19.47 -11.36
C ASN A 151 5.33 19.41 -12.58
N THR A 152 5.35 18.32 -13.36
CA THR A 152 4.40 18.10 -14.45
C THR A 152 2.96 18.11 -13.98
N PHE A 153 2.68 17.55 -12.79
CA PHE A 153 1.35 17.59 -12.22
C PHE A 153 0.93 19.02 -11.83
N ILE A 154 1.87 19.80 -11.27
CA ILE A 154 1.64 21.23 -10.96
C ILE A 154 1.34 21.99 -12.25
N GLU A 155 2.11 21.80 -13.32
CA GLU A 155 1.85 22.43 -14.62
C GLU A 155 0.49 22.08 -15.21
N ILE A 156 0.02 20.85 -15.00
CA ILE A 156 -1.32 20.43 -15.41
C ILE A 156 -2.39 21.19 -14.61
N LEU A 157 -2.23 21.29 -13.28
CA LEU A 157 -3.16 22.01 -12.41
C LEU A 157 -3.22 23.50 -12.74
N GLU A 158 -2.07 24.12 -13.06
CA GLU A 158 -1.98 25.52 -13.44
C GLU A 158 -2.40 25.79 -14.89
N GLY A 159 -2.70 24.75 -15.65
CA GLY A 159 -3.14 24.89 -17.06
C GLY A 159 -2.04 25.15 -18.06
N ARG A 160 -0.76 25.04 -17.66
CA ARG A 160 0.41 25.30 -18.53
C ARG A 160 0.83 24.10 -19.37
N HIS A 161 0.40 22.89 -18.99
CA HIS A 161 0.82 21.67 -19.68
C HIS A 161 0.09 21.51 -21.03
N SER A 162 0.78 21.02 -22.06
CA SER A 162 0.26 20.85 -23.42
C SER A 162 -0.98 19.96 -23.53
N SER A 163 -1.13 19.00 -22.61
CA SER A 163 -2.28 18.09 -22.58
C SER A 163 -3.58 18.72 -22.08
N ILE A 164 -3.56 19.95 -21.54
CA ILE A 164 -4.71 20.58 -20.90
C ILE A 164 -5.94 20.66 -21.83
N LYS A 165 -5.72 20.94 -23.11
CA LYS A 165 -6.80 21.01 -24.11
C LYS A 165 -7.55 19.70 -24.30
N VAL A 166 -6.87 18.57 -24.11
CA VAL A 166 -7.49 17.23 -24.17
C VAL A 166 -8.22 16.93 -22.87
N LEU A 167 -7.64 17.34 -21.73
CA LEU A 167 -8.15 17.08 -20.41
C LEU A 167 -9.44 17.88 -20.11
N GLN A 168 -9.51 19.13 -20.57
CA GLN A 168 -10.69 19.99 -20.41
C GLN A 168 -11.96 19.42 -21.07
N LYS A 169 -11.80 18.54 -22.07
CA LYS A 169 -12.95 17.86 -22.72
C LYS A 169 -13.48 16.67 -21.91
N LYS A 170 -12.82 16.30 -20.81
CA LYS A 170 -13.20 15.16 -19.97
C LYS A 170 -14.11 15.62 -18.82
N THR A 171 -15.25 14.96 -18.67
CA THR A 171 -16.32 15.43 -17.76
C THR A 171 -16.30 14.75 -16.39
N LYS A 172 -15.70 13.57 -16.27
CA LYS A 172 -15.68 12.77 -15.02
C LYS A 172 -14.28 12.26 -14.71
N PRO A 173 -13.33 13.15 -14.35
CA PRO A 173 -11.98 12.74 -14.01
C PRO A 173 -11.93 12.14 -12.60
N ILE A 174 -11.07 11.12 -12.41
CA ILE A 174 -10.66 10.61 -11.13
C ILE A 174 -9.16 10.74 -10.98
N PHE A 175 -8.70 11.12 -9.77
CA PHE A 175 -7.29 11.23 -9.42
C PHE A 175 -6.95 10.18 -8.38
N ILE A 176 -5.92 9.39 -8.64
CA ILE A 176 -5.43 8.35 -7.74
C ILE A 176 -3.98 8.66 -7.39
N PHE A 177 -3.76 8.98 -6.12
CA PHE A 177 -2.44 9.30 -5.58
C PHE A 177 -1.81 8.07 -4.95
N GLY A 178 -0.57 7.76 -5.31
CA GLY A 178 0.20 6.70 -4.68
C GLY A 178 0.84 7.16 -3.37
N SER A 179 0.97 6.25 -2.43
CA SER A 179 1.57 6.51 -1.11
C SER A 179 3.02 7.00 -1.15
N LYS A 180 3.76 6.66 -2.21
CA LYS A 180 5.16 7.07 -2.38
C LYS A 180 5.35 8.57 -2.55
N ASN A 181 4.40 9.26 -3.19
CA ASN A 181 4.50 10.71 -3.40
C ASN A 181 4.24 11.52 -2.12
N LEU A 182 3.44 10.97 -1.20
CA LEU A 182 3.18 11.60 0.09
C LEU A 182 4.41 11.60 1.00
N LYS A 183 5.33 10.65 0.79
CA LYS A 183 6.58 10.54 1.57
C LYS A 183 7.66 11.55 1.15
N LEU A 184 7.62 12.04 -0.10
CA LEU A 184 8.65 12.95 -0.63
C LEU A 184 8.51 14.40 -0.13
N ASN A 185 7.33 14.81 0.36
CA ASN A 185 7.09 16.17 0.85
C ASN A 185 7.43 16.38 2.34
N ILE A 186 7.83 15.32 3.06
CA ILE A 186 8.12 15.40 4.51
C ILE A 186 9.62 15.70 4.78
N GLN A 187 10.46 15.68 3.72
CA GLN A 187 11.91 15.94 3.85
C GLN A 187 12.36 17.33 3.38
N LYS A 188 11.48 18.33 3.39
CA LYS A 188 11.87 19.73 3.14
C LYS A 188 11.52 20.61 4.31
#